data_c003bcfc658b2f2ddd75a36267b33c85
#
_entry.id   c003bcfc658b2f2ddd75a36267b33c85
#
_cell.length_a   1.000
_cell.length_b   1.000
_cell.length_c   1.000
_cell.angle_alpha   90.00
_cell.angle_beta   90.00
_cell.angle_gamma   90.00
#
_symmetry.space_group_name_H-M   'P 1'
#
loop_
_entity.id
_entity.type
_entity.pdbx_description
1 polymer ?
#
loop_
_entity_poly.entity_id
_entity_poly.type
_entity_poly.pdbx_seq_one_letter_code
_entity_poly.pdbx_strand_id
1 'polypeptide(L)'
;MNIRPAITTDIALLQAIGKLTFYETFADTNTPEDMEQYLTTSFATSKVQQELSNPDSLFFFAEEENKVIGYLKLNFSSAQTEPQDPNAMEIERIYVLKEFHGSGVGQALYQKAIEVAKERRVPYVWLGVWEKNERALRFYKKNGFVAFDTHTFVLGSDAQTDILMKLSMF
;
A
#
# COMPACT_ATOMS: atom_id res chain seq x y z
N MET A 1 15.45 -5.35 -12.03
CA MET A 1 14.19 -4.80 -11.46
C MET A 1 14.14 -3.30 -11.67
N ASN A 2 12.96 -2.80 -12.02
CA ASN A 2 12.74 -1.39 -12.30
C ASN A 2 11.54 -0.88 -11.49
N ILE A 3 11.64 0.33 -10.92
CA ILE A 3 10.52 1.02 -10.27
C ILE A 3 10.09 2.15 -11.18
N ARG A 4 8.83 2.13 -11.64
CA ARG A 4 8.31 3.20 -12.51
C ARG A 4 6.98 3.74 -12.00
N PRO A 5 6.66 5.02 -12.30
CA PRO A 5 5.34 5.56 -12.01
C PRO A 5 4.26 4.82 -12.83
N ALA A 6 3.11 4.56 -12.20
CA ALA A 6 1.93 4.11 -12.92
C ALA A 6 1.23 5.34 -13.53
N ILE A 7 0.63 5.16 -14.69
CA ILE A 7 -0.09 6.21 -15.42
C ILE A 7 -1.55 5.79 -15.63
N THR A 8 -2.38 6.72 -16.12
CA THR A 8 -3.82 6.50 -16.24
C THR A 8 -4.19 5.36 -17.18
N THR A 9 -3.30 4.93 -18.07
CA THR A 9 -3.52 3.78 -18.96
C THR A 9 -3.17 2.44 -18.30
N ASP A 10 -2.67 2.45 -17.07
CA ASP A 10 -2.25 1.23 -16.35
C ASP A 10 -3.37 0.60 -15.50
N ILE A 11 -4.64 0.93 -15.76
CA ILE A 11 -5.77 0.45 -14.95
C ILE A 11 -5.76 -1.08 -14.82
N ALA A 12 -5.63 -1.79 -15.93
CA ALA A 12 -5.67 -3.26 -15.94
C ALA A 12 -4.51 -3.87 -15.15
N LEU A 13 -3.30 -3.28 -15.27
CA LEU A 13 -2.13 -3.73 -14.52
C LEU A 13 -2.32 -3.51 -13.02
N LEU A 14 -2.85 -2.36 -12.64
CA LEU A 14 -3.10 -2.05 -11.21
C LEU A 14 -4.18 -2.96 -10.63
N GLN A 15 -5.27 -3.20 -11.38
CA GLN A 15 -6.29 -4.15 -10.95
C GLN A 15 -5.71 -5.54 -10.72
N ALA A 16 -4.91 -6.03 -11.66
CA ALA A 16 -4.34 -7.37 -11.57
C ALA A 16 -3.39 -7.52 -10.39
N ILE A 17 -2.43 -6.62 -10.24
CA ILE A 17 -1.47 -6.71 -9.13
C ILE A 17 -2.13 -6.44 -7.77
N GLY A 18 -3.08 -5.50 -7.73
CA GLY A 18 -3.80 -5.19 -6.51
C GLY A 18 -4.63 -6.36 -6.01
N LYS A 19 -5.42 -6.97 -6.88
CA LYS A 19 -6.24 -8.14 -6.53
C LYS A 19 -5.39 -9.32 -6.07
N LEU A 20 -4.34 -9.63 -6.82
CA LEU A 20 -3.51 -10.79 -6.52
C LEU A 20 -2.76 -10.64 -5.21
N THR A 21 -2.13 -9.50 -4.96
CA THR A 21 -1.40 -9.26 -3.71
C THR A 21 -2.33 -9.21 -2.50
N PHE A 22 -3.51 -8.62 -2.65
CA PHE A 22 -4.51 -8.61 -1.57
C PHE A 22 -4.98 -10.02 -1.26
N TYR A 23 -5.29 -10.80 -2.29
CA TYR A 23 -5.69 -12.20 -2.13
C TYR A 23 -4.60 -12.99 -1.39
N GLU A 24 -3.35 -12.86 -1.82
CA GLU A 24 -2.23 -13.57 -1.18
C GLU A 24 -2.06 -13.20 0.30
N THR A 25 -2.43 -11.97 0.67
CA THR A 25 -2.29 -11.50 2.06
C THR A 25 -3.43 -11.99 2.96
N PHE A 26 -4.67 -11.98 2.47
CA PHE A 26 -5.85 -12.12 3.32
C PHE A 26 -6.68 -13.39 3.08
N ALA A 27 -6.42 -14.16 2.02
CA ALA A 27 -7.26 -15.31 1.65
C ALA A 27 -7.32 -16.38 2.75
N ASP A 28 -6.22 -16.64 3.45
CA ASP A 28 -6.13 -17.70 4.46
C ASP A 28 -6.98 -17.41 5.71
N THR A 29 -7.33 -16.14 5.94
CA THR A 29 -8.05 -15.71 7.15
C THR A 29 -9.46 -15.22 6.86
N ASN A 30 -9.93 -15.33 5.61
CA ASN A 30 -11.24 -14.84 5.19
C ASN A 30 -11.94 -15.87 4.32
N THR A 31 -13.29 -15.77 4.25
CA THR A 31 -14.08 -16.67 3.41
C THR A 31 -13.91 -16.33 1.94
N PRO A 32 -14.07 -17.30 1.01
CA PRO A 32 -14.04 -17.00 -0.42
C PRO A 32 -15.06 -15.94 -0.85
N GLU A 33 -16.24 -15.93 -0.23
CA GLU A 33 -17.30 -14.97 -0.54
C GLU A 33 -16.90 -13.56 -0.15
N ASP A 34 -16.36 -13.37 1.06
CA ASP A 34 -15.89 -12.06 1.53
C ASP A 34 -14.73 -11.56 0.67
N MET A 35 -13.81 -12.44 0.29
CA MET A 35 -12.70 -12.09 -0.59
C MET A 35 -13.19 -11.65 -1.96
N GLU A 36 -14.10 -12.40 -2.58
CA GLU A 36 -14.64 -12.06 -3.90
C GLU A 36 -15.34 -10.72 -3.88
N GLN A 37 -16.19 -10.47 -2.87
CA GLN A 37 -16.91 -9.22 -2.72
C GLN A 37 -15.94 -8.04 -2.58
N TYR A 38 -14.95 -8.17 -1.70
CA TYR A 38 -13.97 -7.12 -1.46
C TYR A 38 -13.17 -6.81 -2.73
N LEU A 39 -12.65 -7.84 -3.40
CA LEU A 39 -11.83 -7.66 -4.61
C LEU A 39 -12.63 -7.02 -5.73
N THR A 40 -13.87 -7.45 -5.94
CA THR A 40 -14.73 -6.90 -6.99
C THR A 40 -15.05 -5.42 -6.72
N THR A 41 -15.36 -5.07 -5.47
CA THR A 41 -15.74 -3.71 -5.09
C THR A 41 -14.53 -2.77 -5.05
N SER A 42 -13.47 -3.19 -4.37
CA SER A 42 -12.31 -2.32 -4.11
C SER A 42 -11.43 -2.11 -5.35
N PHE A 43 -11.46 -3.04 -6.29
CA PHE A 43 -10.68 -2.97 -7.53
C PHE A 43 -11.57 -2.85 -8.78
N ALA A 44 -12.80 -2.32 -8.62
CA ALA A 44 -13.65 -1.99 -9.75
C ALA A 44 -12.94 -0.99 -10.67
N THR A 45 -13.15 -1.11 -11.98
CA THR A 45 -12.48 -0.26 -12.98
C THR A 45 -12.65 1.22 -12.70
N SER A 46 -13.89 1.67 -12.37
CA SER A 46 -14.17 3.07 -12.07
C SER A 46 -13.40 3.57 -10.85
N LYS A 47 -13.29 2.73 -9.82
CA LYS A 47 -12.59 3.08 -8.60
C LYS A 47 -11.08 3.19 -8.83
N VAL A 48 -10.49 2.24 -9.53
CA VAL A 48 -9.06 2.25 -9.88
C VAL A 48 -8.74 3.46 -10.76
N GLN A 49 -9.62 3.77 -11.71
CA GLN A 49 -9.46 4.94 -12.57
C GLN A 49 -9.48 6.24 -11.75
N GLN A 50 -10.41 6.38 -10.80
CA GLN A 50 -10.47 7.53 -9.92
C GLN A 50 -9.19 7.66 -9.08
N GLU A 51 -8.71 6.58 -8.52
CA GLU A 51 -7.49 6.59 -7.71
C GLU A 51 -6.26 6.99 -8.54
N LEU A 52 -6.11 6.43 -9.74
CA LEU A 52 -5.00 6.78 -10.64
C LEU A 52 -5.05 8.22 -11.11
N SER A 53 -6.25 8.80 -11.23
CA SER A 53 -6.46 10.17 -11.69
C SER A 53 -6.37 11.21 -10.58
N ASN A 54 -6.32 10.77 -9.31
CA ASN A 54 -6.27 11.69 -8.17
C ASN A 54 -4.86 12.32 -8.10
N PRO A 55 -4.73 13.65 -8.20
CA PRO A 55 -3.42 14.32 -8.17
C PRO A 55 -2.72 14.21 -6.82
N ASP A 56 -3.46 13.88 -5.74
CA ASP A 56 -2.92 13.71 -4.40
C ASP A 56 -2.55 12.25 -4.09
N SER A 57 -2.57 11.37 -5.08
CA SER A 57 -2.12 9.98 -4.96
C SER A 57 -1.08 9.67 -6.02
N LEU A 58 -0.05 8.92 -5.62
CA LEU A 58 0.98 8.44 -6.53
C LEU A 58 1.04 6.92 -6.46
N PHE A 59 1.17 6.29 -7.62
CA PHE A 59 1.36 4.84 -7.73
C PHE A 59 2.68 4.54 -8.43
N PHE A 60 3.38 3.54 -7.93
CA PHE A 60 4.61 3.04 -8.55
C PHE A 60 4.52 1.53 -8.69
N PHE A 61 4.99 1.00 -9.81
CA PHE A 61 5.14 -0.43 -10.03
C PHE A 61 6.60 -0.85 -9.86
N ALA A 62 6.80 -2.02 -9.28
CA ALA A 62 8.04 -2.76 -9.40
C ALA A 62 7.88 -3.75 -10.54
N GLU A 63 8.78 -3.71 -11.51
CA GLU A 63 8.74 -4.57 -12.69
C GLU A 63 10.02 -5.37 -12.82
N GLU A 64 9.87 -6.62 -13.24
CA GLU A 64 10.98 -7.48 -13.59
C GLU A 64 10.61 -8.26 -14.86
N GLU A 65 11.46 -8.21 -15.87
CA GLU A 65 11.22 -8.87 -17.16
C GLU A 65 9.85 -8.50 -17.75
N ASN A 66 9.50 -7.21 -17.71
CA ASN A 66 8.25 -6.65 -18.21
C ASN A 66 6.98 -7.13 -17.45
N LYS A 67 7.16 -7.73 -16.27
CA LYS A 67 6.05 -8.17 -15.41
C LYS A 67 5.99 -7.30 -14.17
N VAL A 68 4.78 -6.84 -13.80
CA VAL A 68 4.55 -6.14 -12.53
C VAL A 68 4.56 -7.16 -11.40
N ILE A 69 5.47 -7.00 -10.44
CA ILE A 69 5.67 -7.93 -9.34
C ILE A 69 5.36 -7.32 -7.97
N GLY A 70 5.09 -6.03 -7.92
CA GLY A 70 4.71 -5.33 -6.72
C GLY A 70 4.28 -3.91 -7.03
N TYR A 71 3.69 -3.24 -6.04
CA TYR A 71 3.30 -1.85 -6.23
C TYR A 71 3.24 -1.07 -4.92
N LEU A 72 3.25 0.24 -5.07
CA LEU A 72 3.25 1.22 -3.99
C LEU A 72 2.18 2.26 -4.27
N LYS A 73 1.36 2.60 -3.27
CA LYS A 73 0.43 3.73 -3.32
C LYS A 73 0.76 4.71 -2.21
N LEU A 74 1.01 5.96 -2.57
CA LEU A 74 1.28 7.07 -1.65
C LEU A 74 0.13 8.08 -1.72
N ASN A 75 -0.29 8.60 -0.58
CA ASN A 75 -1.35 9.61 -0.49
C ASN A 75 -0.85 10.87 0.20
N PHE A 76 -1.35 12.00 -0.27
CA PHE A 76 -1.07 13.33 0.26
C PHE A 76 -2.38 14.07 0.49
N SER A 77 -2.36 15.12 1.32
CA SER A 77 -3.50 16.01 1.53
C SER A 77 -4.80 15.25 1.81
N SER A 78 -5.88 15.54 1.10
CA SER A 78 -7.18 14.93 1.31
C SER A 78 -7.29 13.48 0.81
N ALA A 79 -6.30 12.99 0.05
CA ALA A 79 -6.26 11.60 -0.38
C ALA A 79 -5.84 10.65 0.74
N GLN A 80 -5.25 11.16 1.83
CA GLN A 80 -4.93 10.34 3.00
C GLN A 80 -6.20 9.70 3.55
N THR A 81 -6.10 8.43 3.95
CA THR A 81 -7.27 7.63 4.33
C THR A 81 -7.80 7.94 5.71
N GLU A 82 -7.03 8.67 6.53
CA GLU A 82 -7.45 9.12 7.85
C GLU A 82 -6.98 10.56 8.09
N PRO A 83 -7.64 11.31 9.02
CA PRO A 83 -7.22 12.67 9.37
C PRO A 83 -5.80 12.67 9.94
N GLN A 84 -4.90 13.31 9.22
CA GLN A 84 -3.51 13.51 9.60
C GLN A 84 -3.10 14.92 9.19
N ASP A 85 -1.86 15.29 9.52
CA ASP A 85 -1.30 16.55 9.03
C ASP A 85 -1.44 16.57 7.49
N PRO A 86 -2.04 17.62 6.90
CA PRO A 86 -2.20 17.68 5.44
C PRO A 86 -0.88 17.64 4.68
N ASN A 87 0.24 17.96 5.34
CA ASN A 87 1.57 17.91 4.73
C ASN A 87 2.27 16.56 4.91
N ALA A 88 1.68 15.63 5.67
CA ALA A 88 2.23 14.29 5.84
C ALA A 88 2.01 13.43 4.59
N MET A 89 2.72 12.31 4.51
CA MET A 89 2.55 11.33 3.45
C MET A 89 2.12 10.00 4.05
N GLU A 90 1.10 9.41 3.46
CA GLU A 90 0.67 8.05 3.81
C GLU A 90 1.22 7.05 2.80
N ILE A 91 1.75 5.93 3.30
CA ILE A 91 1.93 4.72 2.48
C ILE A 91 0.67 3.89 2.69
N GLU A 92 -0.28 3.99 1.75
CA GLU A 92 -1.53 3.24 1.87
C GLU A 92 -1.32 1.77 1.51
N ARG A 93 -0.53 1.50 0.48
CA ARG A 93 -0.30 0.14 -0.01
C ARG A 93 1.16 -0.02 -0.42
N ILE A 94 1.75 -1.10 0.03
CA ILE A 94 3.06 -1.56 -0.39
C ILE A 94 2.99 -3.09 -0.39
N TYR A 95 2.89 -3.67 -1.57
CA TYR A 95 2.67 -5.11 -1.73
C TYR A 95 3.59 -5.68 -2.79
N VAL A 96 4.05 -6.90 -2.51
CA VAL A 96 4.92 -7.66 -3.40
C VAL A 96 4.31 -9.05 -3.57
N LEU A 97 4.32 -9.59 -4.77
CA LEU A 97 3.90 -10.97 -5.01
C LEU A 97 4.68 -11.91 -4.09
N LYS A 98 3.97 -12.88 -3.52
CA LYS A 98 4.52 -13.81 -2.53
C LYS A 98 5.79 -14.50 -3.02
N GLU A 99 5.83 -14.90 -4.29
CA GLU A 99 7.00 -15.56 -4.88
C GLU A 99 8.26 -14.68 -4.90
N PHE A 100 8.10 -13.36 -4.77
CA PHE A 100 9.22 -12.41 -4.73
C PHE A 100 9.51 -11.88 -3.33
N HIS A 101 8.85 -12.40 -2.30
CA HIS A 101 9.17 -12.02 -0.92
C HIS A 101 10.62 -12.42 -0.59
N GLY A 102 11.32 -11.52 0.11
CA GLY A 102 12.71 -11.77 0.50
C GLY A 102 13.74 -11.47 -0.58
N SER A 103 13.32 -10.97 -1.76
CA SER A 103 14.21 -10.67 -2.87
C SER A 103 14.60 -9.19 -2.99
N GLY A 104 14.18 -8.35 -2.02
CA GLY A 104 14.52 -6.93 -2.01
C GLY A 104 13.52 -6.03 -2.72
N VAL A 105 12.43 -6.56 -3.27
CA VAL A 105 11.43 -5.76 -3.98
C VAL A 105 10.70 -4.81 -3.03
N GLY A 106 10.28 -5.29 -1.86
CA GLY A 106 9.63 -4.46 -0.84
C GLY A 106 10.54 -3.33 -0.38
N GLN A 107 11.82 -3.61 -0.17
CA GLN A 107 12.80 -2.59 0.21
C GLN A 107 12.96 -1.53 -0.89
N ALA A 108 12.97 -1.95 -2.16
CA ALA A 108 13.09 -1.00 -3.27
C ALA A 108 11.87 -0.08 -3.38
N LEU A 109 10.66 -0.63 -3.21
CA LEU A 109 9.42 0.17 -3.17
C LEU A 109 9.44 1.13 -1.97
N TYR A 110 9.87 0.64 -0.81
CA TYR A 110 9.99 1.48 0.39
C TYR A 110 10.98 2.62 0.18
N GLN A 111 12.14 2.34 -0.41
CA GLN A 111 13.13 3.38 -0.72
C GLN A 111 12.55 4.44 -1.66
N LYS A 112 11.72 4.04 -2.61
CA LYS A 112 11.02 5.00 -3.48
C LYS A 112 10.07 5.89 -2.69
N ALA A 113 9.36 5.34 -1.73
CA ALA A 113 8.48 6.12 -0.85
C ALA A 113 9.29 7.15 -0.05
N ILE A 114 10.40 6.75 0.52
CA ILE A 114 11.28 7.66 1.30
C ILE A 114 11.89 8.74 0.41
N GLU A 115 12.30 8.40 -0.81
CA GLU A 115 12.77 9.36 -1.80
C GLU A 115 11.72 10.46 -2.07
N VAL A 116 10.48 10.05 -2.34
CA VAL A 116 9.36 10.98 -2.56
C VAL A 116 9.10 11.83 -1.32
N ALA A 117 9.13 11.23 -0.13
CA ALA A 117 8.93 11.95 1.13
C ALA A 117 9.97 13.05 1.34
N LYS A 118 11.23 12.75 1.03
CA LYS A 118 12.33 13.72 1.12
C LYS A 118 12.18 14.85 0.09
N GLU A 119 11.85 14.51 -1.15
CA GLU A 119 11.63 15.49 -2.21
C GLU A 119 10.52 16.48 -1.87
N ARG A 120 9.44 15.98 -1.27
CA ARG A 120 8.30 16.80 -0.88
C ARG A 120 8.44 17.43 0.50
N ARG A 121 9.49 17.11 1.25
CA ARG A 121 9.78 17.65 2.57
C ARG A 121 8.62 17.43 3.55
N VAL A 122 8.03 16.24 3.53
CA VAL A 122 6.95 15.91 4.44
C VAL A 122 7.46 15.83 5.89
N PRO A 123 6.66 16.24 6.90
CA PRO A 123 7.10 16.18 8.30
C PRO A 123 7.19 14.75 8.81
N TYR A 124 6.33 13.87 8.35
CA TYR A 124 6.39 12.44 8.69
C TYR A 124 5.68 11.58 7.63
N VAL A 125 6.04 10.32 7.61
CA VAL A 125 5.39 9.28 6.82
C VAL A 125 4.63 8.37 7.78
N TRP A 126 3.40 8.00 7.45
CA TRP A 126 2.62 7.09 8.27
C TRP A 126 1.97 6.00 7.43
N LEU A 127 1.56 4.93 8.10
CA LEU A 127 0.89 3.80 7.46
C LEU A 127 0.05 3.03 8.49
N GLY A 128 -0.88 2.22 7.98
CA GLY A 128 -1.59 1.23 8.76
C GLY A 128 -1.12 -0.16 8.35
N VAL A 129 -0.89 -1.03 9.31
CA VAL A 129 -0.48 -2.40 9.08
C VAL A 129 -1.31 -3.35 9.93
N TRP A 130 -1.81 -4.42 9.29
CA TRP A 130 -2.59 -5.43 10.00
C TRP A 130 -1.77 -6.01 11.16
N GLU A 131 -2.38 -6.06 12.36
CA GLU A 131 -1.68 -6.47 13.57
C GLU A 131 -1.11 -7.89 13.49
N LYS A 132 -1.71 -8.76 12.66
CA LYS A 132 -1.26 -10.14 12.46
C LYS A 132 -0.21 -10.29 11.37
N ASN A 133 0.09 -9.22 10.64
CA ASN A 133 1.15 -9.22 9.63
C ASN A 133 2.50 -8.98 10.29
N GLU A 134 3.01 -9.99 10.97
CA GLU A 134 4.26 -9.90 11.72
C GLU A 134 5.45 -9.53 10.86
N ARG A 135 5.47 -10.01 9.62
CA ARG A 135 6.55 -9.72 8.67
C ARG A 135 6.62 -8.22 8.36
N ALA A 136 5.47 -7.61 8.05
CA ALA A 136 5.39 -6.18 7.78
C ALA A 136 5.73 -5.35 9.03
N LEU A 137 5.21 -5.74 10.19
CA LEU A 137 5.52 -5.07 11.45
C LEU A 137 7.03 -5.05 11.72
N ARG A 138 7.71 -6.18 11.54
CA ARG A 138 9.16 -6.24 11.71
C ARG A 138 9.89 -5.35 10.71
N PHE A 139 9.44 -5.36 9.46
CA PHE A 139 10.03 -4.54 8.41
C PHE A 139 9.95 -3.04 8.76
N TYR A 140 8.77 -2.56 9.17
CA TYR A 140 8.61 -1.15 9.49
C TYR A 140 9.35 -0.75 10.75
N LYS A 141 9.33 -1.57 11.79
CA LYS A 141 10.10 -1.33 13.01
C LYS A 141 11.60 -1.25 12.72
N LYS A 142 12.10 -2.15 11.89
CA LYS A 142 13.50 -2.16 11.47
C LYS A 142 13.87 -0.86 10.76
N ASN A 143 12.96 -0.27 10.02
CA ASN A 143 13.18 0.98 9.30
C ASN A 143 12.88 2.23 10.13
N GLY A 144 12.62 2.08 11.42
CA GLY A 144 12.48 3.22 12.34
C GLY A 144 11.07 3.68 12.63
N PHE A 145 10.05 2.99 12.07
CA PHE A 145 8.65 3.33 12.35
C PHE A 145 8.28 2.96 13.78
N VAL A 146 7.45 3.79 14.40
CA VAL A 146 6.91 3.56 15.75
C VAL A 146 5.37 3.56 15.70
N ALA A 147 4.76 2.65 16.45
CA ALA A 147 3.32 2.59 16.58
C ALA A 147 2.81 3.80 17.35
N PHE A 148 1.67 4.40 16.93
CA PHE A 148 1.10 5.55 17.59
C PHE A 148 -0.42 5.48 17.79
N ASP A 149 -1.12 4.57 17.08
CA ASP A 149 -2.58 4.43 17.19
C ASP A 149 -3.02 3.09 16.59
N THR A 150 -4.32 2.83 16.64
CA THR A 150 -4.94 1.67 16.01
C THR A 150 -6.18 2.11 15.23
N HIS A 151 -6.57 1.28 14.25
CA HIS A 151 -7.71 1.55 13.39
C HIS A 151 -8.43 0.23 13.09
N THR A 152 -9.76 0.24 13.06
CA THR A 152 -10.54 -0.93 12.66
C THR A 152 -10.69 -0.98 11.14
N PHE A 153 -10.22 -2.07 10.56
CA PHE A 153 -10.36 -2.38 9.13
C PHE A 153 -11.37 -3.50 8.97
N VAL A 154 -12.38 -3.31 8.10
CA VAL A 154 -13.45 -4.30 7.91
C VAL A 154 -13.31 -4.95 6.54
N LEU A 155 -13.24 -6.27 6.52
CA LEU A 155 -13.23 -7.10 5.31
C LEU A 155 -14.46 -8.02 5.37
N GLY A 156 -15.51 -7.68 4.60
CA GLY A 156 -16.77 -8.41 4.62
C GLY A 156 -17.40 -8.39 6.01
N SER A 157 -17.55 -9.57 6.62
CA SER A 157 -18.10 -9.75 7.97
C SER A 157 -17.02 -9.73 9.06
N ASP A 158 -15.73 -9.62 8.67
CA ASP A 158 -14.60 -9.74 9.59
C ASP A 158 -14.02 -8.35 9.90
N ALA A 159 -14.01 -8.01 11.19
CA ALA A 159 -13.40 -6.79 11.69
C ALA A 159 -11.97 -7.09 12.14
N GLN A 160 -11.01 -6.36 11.59
CA GLN A 160 -9.59 -6.53 11.89
C GLN A 160 -9.01 -5.23 12.44
N THR A 161 -7.88 -5.33 13.13
CA THR A 161 -7.20 -4.17 13.70
C THR A 161 -5.91 -3.90 12.93
N ASP A 162 -5.79 -2.66 12.47
CA ASP A 162 -4.54 -2.14 11.93
C ASP A 162 -3.81 -1.33 13.00
N ILE A 163 -2.51 -1.48 13.03
CA ILE A 163 -1.62 -0.66 13.86
C ILE A 163 -1.14 0.49 12.99
N LEU A 164 -1.37 1.72 13.45
CA LEU A 164 -0.87 2.91 12.76
C LEU A 164 0.55 3.21 13.24
N MET A 165 1.44 3.35 12.29
CA MET A 165 2.86 3.59 12.54
C MET A 165 3.33 4.83 11.80
N LYS A 166 4.33 5.52 12.34
CA LYS A 166 4.90 6.70 11.69
C LYS A 166 6.41 6.76 11.81
N LEU A 167 7.01 7.44 10.85
CA LEU A 167 8.42 7.77 10.79
C LEU A 167 8.56 9.28 10.66
N SER A 168 9.16 9.93 11.66
CA SER A 168 9.46 11.37 11.59
C SER A 168 10.60 11.59 10.61
N MET A 169 10.46 12.61 9.74
CA MET A 169 11.46 12.90 8.70
C MET A 169 12.48 13.96 9.12
N PHE A 170 12.17 14.66 10.21
CA PHE A 170 13.05 15.73 10.71
C PHE A 170 13.26 15.62 12.21
#